data_b82f449158aba84356e0c29a6392cde9
#
_entry.id   b82f449158aba84356e0c29a6392cde9
#
_cell.length_a   1.000
_cell.length_b   1.000
_cell.length_c   1.000
_cell.angle_alpha   90.00
_cell.angle_beta   90.00
_cell.angle_gamma   90.00
#
_symmetry.space_group_name_H-M   'P 1'
#
loop_
_entity.id
_entity.type
_entity.pdbx_description
1 polymer ?
#
loop_
_entity_poly.entity_id
_entity_poly.type
_entity_poly.pdbx_seq_one_letter_code
_entity_poly.pdbx_strand_id
1 'polypeptide(L)'
;MTFWLGLTALIAVIVALLYLCLILPRLNGGADMEMLRGNYAHRGLWNEQVPENSLQAFSLAVQAGYGIELDIRLSRDRVVMVFHDDDLKRMCGVNRRVSELTCAELKELRLNGTSQTIPTLAEVLALVGGRVPLMIEVKGEKDPRLCKRASRLLDSYPGAFCVESFSPLILRWFKNYRPSYARGQLVTRVRASDRSGSRFVNFLLSHMLLNFLSRPDFISVNGLYRSRPAFLLCLKLLRTPGFVWTVRNKRDYVTCRKEGWMTIFEKFRP
;
A
#
# COMPACT_ATOMS: atom_id res chain seq x y z
N MET A 1 31.82 -9.52 38.54
CA MET A 1 30.52 -8.83 38.38
C MET A 1 30.57 -7.81 37.26
N THR A 2 31.54 -6.92 37.21
CA THR A 2 31.71 -5.86 36.19
C THR A 2 31.90 -6.40 34.73
N PHE A 3 32.67 -7.50 34.55
CA PHE A 3 32.89 -8.13 33.24
C PHE A 3 31.56 -8.62 32.62
N TRP A 4 30.71 -9.31 33.36
CA TRP A 4 29.42 -9.82 32.88
C TRP A 4 28.43 -8.71 32.58
N LEU A 5 28.44 -7.61 33.34
CA LEU A 5 27.65 -6.42 33.09
C LEU A 5 28.09 -5.74 31.78
N GLY A 6 29.40 -5.62 31.53
CA GLY A 6 29.93 -5.09 30.31
C GLY A 6 29.56 -5.94 29.07
N LEU A 7 29.64 -7.25 29.18
CA LEU A 7 29.29 -8.19 28.12
C LEU A 7 27.79 -8.13 27.79
N THR A 8 26.91 -8.11 28.79
CA THR A 8 25.47 -8.01 28.57
C THR A 8 25.07 -6.68 27.93
N ALA A 9 25.70 -5.56 28.35
CA ALA A 9 25.50 -4.26 27.73
C ALA A 9 25.92 -4.25 26.26
N LEU A 10 27.08 -4.83 25.93
CA LEU A 10 27.56 -4.95 24.55
C LEU A 10 26.61 -5.77 23.68
N ILE A 11 26.12 -6.92 24.15
CA ILE A 11 25.16 -7.75 23.44
C ILE A 11 23.85 -6.97 23.21
N ALA A 12 23.35 -6.25 24.20
CA ALA A 12 22.14 -5.45 24.07
C ALA A 12 22.29 -4.36 23.00
N VAL A 13 23.45 -3.69 22.94
CA VAL A 13 23.75 -2.70 21.91
C VAL A 13 23.79 -3.34 20.51
N ILE A 14 24.47 -4.48 20.38
CA ILE A 14 24.53 -5.20 19.09
C ILE A 14 23.12 -5.60 18.61
N VAL A 15 22.28 -6.14 19.50
CA VAL A 15 20.90 -6.54 19.18
C VAL A 15 20.08 -5.31 18.77
N ALA A 16 20.22 -4.18 19.47
CA ALA A 16 19.53 -2.93 19.13
C ALA A 16 19.96 -2.40 17.76
N LEU A 17 21.25 -2.39 17.45
CA LEU A 17 21.78 -1.96 16.16
C LEU A 17 21.30 -2.88 15.03
N LEU A 18 21.32 -4.20 15.25
CA LEU A 18 20.79 -5.17 14.28
C LEU A 18 19.30 -4.95 14.04
N TYR A 19 18.50 -4.77 15.09
CA TYR A 19 17.08 -4.47 14.98
C TYR A 19 16.84 -3.18 14.16
N LEU A 20 17.57 -2.09 14.46
CA LEU A 20 17.50 -0.85 13.70
C LEU A 20 17.86 -1.08 12.23
N CYS A 21 18.92 -1.85 11.96
CA CYS A 21 19.32 -2.17 10.59
C CYS A 21 18.22 -2.91 9.81
N LEU A 22 17.50 -3.83 10.46
CA LEU A 22 16.41 -4.60 9.84
C LEU A 22 15.20 -3.74 9.49
N ILE A 23 14.79 -2.81 10.36
CA ILE A 23 13.61 -1.96 10.16
C ILE A 23 13.90 -0.66 9.38
N LEU A 24 15.16 -0.33 9.16
CA LEU A 24 15.60 0.97 8.63
C LEU A 24 14.96 1.27 7.27
N PRO A 25 14.30 2.43 7.12
CA PRO A 25 13.79 2.92 5.85
C PRO A 25 14.94 3.40 4.94
N ARG A 26 14.60 3.97 3.81
CA ARG A 26 15.56 4.68 2.96
C ARG A 26 15.94 6.01 3.62
N LEU A 27 17.22 6.22 3.87
CA LEU A 27 17.71 7.39 4.62
C LEU A 27 18.02 8.60 3.73
N ASN A 28 18.58 8.37 2.53
CA ASN A 28 19.08 9.43 1.66
C ASN A 28 18.61 9.25 0.22
N GLY A 29 18.31 10.36 -0.48
CA GLY A 29 17.96 10.36 -1.90
C GLY A 29 16.65 9.61 -2.20
N GLY A 30 15.71 9.59 -1.27
CA GLY A 30 14.37 9.08 -1.46
C GLY A 30 13.57 9.87 -2.50
N ALA A 31 12.44 9.34 -2.92
CA ALA A 31 11.50 10.08 -3.73
C ALA A 31 10.99 11.31 -2.96
N ASP A 32 10.62 12.36 -3.68
CA ASP A 32 9.99 13.53 -3.08
C ASP A 32 8.62 13.15 -2.49
N MET A 33 8.59 13.03 -1.17
CA MET A 33 7.37 12.69 -0.44
C MET A 33 6.44 13.91 -0.24
N GLU A 34 6.88 15.13 -0.54
CA GLU A 34 6.06 16.34 -0.37
C GLU A 34 4.85 16.32 -1.31
N MET A 35 5.07 15.94 -2.58
CA MET A 35 4.00 15.80 -3.56
C MET A 35 3.00 14.67 -3.24
N LEU A 36 3.38 13.77 -2.33
CA LEU A 36 2.55 12.65 -1.89
C LEU A 36 1.85 12.91 -0.55
N ARG A 37 2.07 14.09 0.05
CA ARG A 37 1.39 14.45 1.30
C ARG A 37 -0.09 14.71 1.06
N GLY A 38 -0.93 14.17 1.94
CA GLY A 38 -2.36 14.40 1.86
C GLY A 38 -3.22 13.32 2.50
N ASN A 39 -4.49 13.42 2.22
CA ASN A 39 -5.49 12.42 2.58
C ASN A 39 -5.82 11.62 1.33
N TYR A 40 -5.82 10.31 1.44
CA TYR A 40 -6.10 9.40 0.33
C TYR A 40 -7.45 8.73 0.51
N ALA A 41 -8.29 8.79 -0.51
CA ALA A 41 -9.54 8.05 -0.56
C ALA A 41 -9.21 6.56 -0.85
N HIS A 42 -9.49 5.69 0.13
CA HIS A 42 -9.28 4.24 0.05
C HIS A 42 -10.14 3.64 -1.06
N ARG A 43 -9.52 3.17 -2.14
CA ARG A 43 -10.19 2.66 -3.35
C ARG A 43 -11.11 3.69 -4.04
N GLY A 44 -10.78 5.00 -3.91
CA GLY A 44 -11.57 6.12 -4.37
C GLY A 44 -12.65 6.59 -3.37
N LEU A 45 -13.43 7.61 -3.75
CA LEU A 45 -14.57 8.08 -2.95
C LEU A 45 -15.83 7.26 -3.27
N TRP A 46 -15.85 6.03 -2.80
CA TRP A 46 -16.94 5.09 -2.96
C TRP A 46 -18.03 5.23 -1.88
N ASN A 47 -19.24 4.75 -2.19
CA ASN A 47 -20.38 4.64 -1.29
C ASN A 47 -21.30 3.48 -1.74
N GLU A 48 -22.52 3.42 -1.23
CA GLU A 48 -23.47 2.33 -1.59
C GLU A 48 -23.86 2.32 -3.07
N GLN A 49 -23.87 3.48 -3.74
CA GLN A 49 -24.21 3.61 -5.17
C GLN A 49 -22.98 3.61 -6.10
N VAL A 50 -21.83 3.94 -5.55
CA VAL A 50 -20.56 4.06 -6.30
C VAL A 50 -19.58 3.03 -5.77
N PRO A 51 -19.30 1.95 -6.51
CA PRO A 51 -18.45 0.88 -6.03
C PRO A 51 -16.99 1.29 -5.88
N GLU A 52 -16.29 0.66 -4.93
CA GLU A 52 -14.85 0.81 -4.74
C GLU A 52 -14.06 0.43 -6.01
N ASN A 53 -12.87 1.01 -6.19
CA ASN A 53 -11.99 0.75 -7.33
C ASN A 53 -12.68 0.96 -8.71
N SER A 54 -13.69 1.81 -8.79
CA SER A 54 -14.38 2.17 -10.04
C SER A 54 -13.92 3.52 -10.58
N LEU A 55 -14.05 3.74 -11.89
CA LEU A 55 -13.74 5.03 -12.50
C LEU A 55 -14.58 6.16 -11.89
N GLN A 56 -15.84 5.89 -11.53
CA GLN A 56 -16.70 6.87 -10.87
C GLN A 56 -16.18 7.25 -9.48
N ALA A 57 -15.74 6.28 -8.65
CA ALA A 57 -15.16 6.55 -7.34
C ALA A 57 -13.89 7.40 -7.44
N PHE A 58 -13.07 7.15 -8.46
CA PHE A 58 -11.86 7.92 -8.72
C PHE A 58 -12.17 9.33 -9.22
N SER A 59 -13.16 9.48 -10.11
CA SER A 59 -13.62 10.80 -10.56
C SER A 59 -14.10 11.67 -9.41
N LEU A 60 -14.86 11.11 -8.47
CA LEU A 60 -15.32 11.80 -7.27
C LEU A 60 -14.15 12.21 -6.35
N ALA A 61 -13.13 11.36 -6.21
CA ALA A 61 -11.94 11.69 -5.44
C ALA A 61 -11.15 12.85 -6.07
N VAL A 62 -10.96 12.82 -7.40
CA VAL A 62 -10.32 13.91 -8.16
C VAL A 62 -11.08 15.22 -8.00
N GLN A 63 -12.41 15.21 -8.14
CA GLN A 63 -13.25 16.42 -7.99
C GLN A 63 -13.16 17.01 -6.57
N ALA A 64 -12.99 16.16 -5.56
CA ALA A 64 -12.85 16.57 -4.17
C ALA A 64 -11.40 16.93 -3.77
N GLY A 65 -10.42 16.80 -4.68
CA GLY A 65 -9.01 17.12 -4.42
C GLY A 65 -8.29 16.12 -3.49
N TYR A 66 -8.83 14.89 -3.32
CA TYR A 66 -8.19 13.88 -2.50
C TYR A 66 -7.23 13.01 -3.35
N GLY A 67 -6.10 12.63 -2.75
CA GLY A 67 -5.30 11.54 -3.29
C GLY A 67 -6.12 10.25 -3.39
N ILE A 68 -5.72 9.36 -4.26
CA ILE A 68 -6.42 8.08 -4.48
C ILE A 68 -5.50 6.94 -4.10
N GLU A 69 -5.95 6.09 -3.19
CA GLU A 69 -5.37 4.76 -3.03
C GLU A 69 -6.18 3.78 -3.89
N LEU A 70 -5.48 2.85 -4.54
CA LEU A 70 -6.07 1.84 -5.42
C LEU A 70 -5.22 0.56 -5.46
N ASP A 71 -5.89 -0.55 -5.81
CA ASP A 71 -5.29 -1.90 -5.83
C ASP A 71 -5.10 -2.41 -7.26
N ILE A 72 -3.95 -3.00 -7.59
CA ILE A 72 -3.71 -3.54 -8.92
C ILE A 72 -3.42 -5.05 -8.94
N ARG A 73 -3.94 -5.72 -9.98
CA ARG A 73 -3.76 -7.16 -10.25
C ARG A 73 -3.56 -7.41 -11.75
N LEU A 74 -3.11 -8.62 -12.12
CA LEU A 74 -3.03 -9.04 -13.53
C LEU A 74 -4.24 -9.89 -13.92
N SER A 75 -4.79 -9.60 -15.09
CA SER A 75 -5.67 -10.51 -15.84
C SER A 75 -4.89 -11.69 -16.41
N ARG A 76 -5.59 -12.70 -16.95
CA ARG A 76 -5.01 -13.86 -17.64
C ARG A 76 -4.11 -13.46 -18.81
N ASP A 77 -4.54 -12.47 -19.59
CA ASP A 77 -3.81 -11.89 -20.72
C ASP A 77 -2.82 -10.79 -20.34
N ARG A 78 -2.55 -10.68 -19.01
CA ARG A 78 -1.52 -9.80 -18.42
C ARG A 78 -1.77 -8.30 -18.60
N VAL A 79 -3.02 -7.88 -18.64
CA VAL A 79 -3.42 -6.48 -18.51
C VAL A 79 -3.47 -6.13 -17.02
N VAL A 80 -3.02 -4.92 -16.65
CA VAL A 80 -3.09 -4.44 -15.27
C VAL A 80 -4.49 -3.92 -14.98
N MET A 81 -5.24 -4.66 -14.19
CA MET A 81 -6.58 -4.35 -13.74
C MET A 81 -6.55 -3.68 -12.38
N VAL A 82 -7.54 -2.83 -12.09
CA VAL A 82 -7.70 -2.19 -10.77
C VAL A 82 -8.79 -2.93 -10.00
N PHE A 83 -8.38 -3.75 -9.03
CA PHE A 83 -9.27 -4.61 -8.25
C PHE A 83 -8.59 -5.11 -6.98
N HIS A 84 -9.32 -5.12 -5.85
CA HIS A 84 -8.75 -5.48 -4.55
C HIS A 84 -8.60 -6.99 -4.33
N ASP A 85 -9.70 -7.75 -4.43
CA ASP A 85 -9.75 -9.16 -4.05
C ASP A 85 -9.01 -10.05 -5.08
N ASP A 86 -8.60 -11.25 -4.66
CA ASP A 86 -8.04 -12.24 -5.58
C ASP A 86 -9.13 -12.87 -6.45
N ASP A 87 -10.34 -13.00 -5.89
CA ASP A 87 -11.52 -13.52 -6.58
C ASP A 87 -12.58 -12.43 -6.82
N LEU A 88 -13.52 -12.73 -7.72
CA LEU A 88 -14.54 -11.80 -8.20
C LEU A 88 -15.87 -11.94 -7.41
N LYS A 89 -15.93 -12.82 -6.41
CA LYS A 89 -17.20 -13.21 -5.77
C LYS A 89 -17.87 -12.05 -5.04
N ARG A 90 -17.11 -11.30 -4.23
CA ARG A 90 -17.68 -10.21 -3.42
C ARG A 90 -18.24 -9.08 -4.26
N MET A 91 -17.48 -8.65 -5.27
CA MET A 91 -17.81 -7.46 -6.05
C MET A 91 -18.61 -7.74 -7.32
N CYS A 92 -18.48 -8.95 -7.89
CA CYS A 92 -19.11 -9.28 -9.17
C CYS A 92 -20.01 -10.52 -9.10
N GLY A 93 -20.10 -11.22 -7.95
CA GLY A 93 -20.93 -12.43 -7.82
C GLY A 93 -20.37 -13.68 -8.51
N VAL A 94 -19.19 -13.60 -9.12
CA VAL A 94 -18.56 -14.66 -9.96
C VAL A 94 -17.51 -15.42 -9.15
N ASN A 95 -17.63 -16.73 -9.03
CA ASN A 95 -16.66 -17.56 -8.31
C ASN A 95 -15.46 -17.95 -9.20
N ARG A 96 -14.69 -16.96 -9.62
CA ARG A 96 -13.47 -17.06 -10.42
C ARG A 96 -12.44 -16.07 -9.92
N ARG A 97 -11.15 -16.32 -10.17
CA ARG A 97 -10.07 -15.38 -9.85
C ARG A 97 -9.90 -14.36 -10.98
N VAL A 98 -9.43 -13.17 -10.63
CA VAL A 98 -9.06 -12.13 -11.62
C VAL A 98 -8.05 -12.67 -12.64
N SER A 99 -7.07 -13.44 -12.19
CA SER A 99 -6.01 -14.02 -13.03
C SER A 99 -6.49 -15.13 -13.99
N GLU A 100 -7.71 -15.59 -13.87
CA GLU A 100 -8.30 -16.63 -14.74
C GLU A 100 -9.07 -16.07 -15.94
N LEU A 101 -9.37 -14.77 -15.92
CA LEU A 101 -10.12 -14.08 -16.96
C LEU A 101 -9.24 -13.10 -17.72
N THR A 102 -9.50 -12.94 -19.01
CA THR A 102 -8.92 -11.89 -19.85
C THR A 102 -9.46 -10.51 -19.47
N CYS A 103 -8.79 -9.45 -19.88
CA CYS A 103 -9.28 -8.09 -19.72
C CYS A 103 -10.68 -7.92 -20.32
N ALA A 104 -10.93 -8.46 -21.51
CA ALA A 104 -12.23 -8.39 -22.17
C ALA A 104 -13.34 -9.06 -21.32
N GLU A 105 -13.10 -10.29 -20.83
CA GLU A 105 -14.04 -11.00 -19.94
C GLU A 105 -14.28 -10.24 -18.63
N LEU A 106 -13.24 -9.63 -18.03
CA LEU A 106 -13.37 -8.83 -16.80
C LEU A 106 -14.19 -7.55 -17.01
N LYS A 107 -14.11 -6.94 -18.20
CA LYS A 107 -14.86 -5.73 -18.56
C LYS A 107 -16.38 -5.98 -18.71
N GLU A 108 -16.80 -7.21 -18.96
CA GLU A 108 -18.23 -7.58 -19.02
C GLU A 108 -18.86 -7.64 -17.61
N LEU A 109 -18.05 -7.78 -16.56
CA LEU A 109 -18.53 -7.90 -15.20
C LEU A 109 -18.93 -6.54 -14.62
N ARG A 110 -19.99 -6.55 -13.80
CA ARG A 110 -20.50 -5.36 -13.12
C ARG A 110 -20.12 -5.36 -11.65
N LEU A 111 -19.60 -4.22 -11.19
CA LEU A 111 -19.24 -4.01 -9.79
C LEU A 111 -20.51 -3.77 -8.95
N ASN A 112 -20.77 -4.63 -7.97
CA ASN A 112 -21.94 -4.56 -7.07
C ASN A 112 -23.29 -4.36 -7.80
N GLY A 113 -23.44 -4.93 -9.00
CA GLY A 113 -24.67 -4.80 -9.80
C GLY A 113 -24.92 -3.39 -10.39
N THR A 114 -23.96 -2.48 -10.28
CA THR A 114 -24.05 -1.13 -10.89
C THR A 114 -23.68 -1.15 -12.38
N SER A 115 -23.72 0.00 -13.04
CA SER A 115 -23.20 0.17 -14.42
C SER A 115 -21.67 0.18 -14.51
N GLN A 116 -20.95 0.26 -13.38
CA GLN A 116 -19.50 0.31 -13.36
C GLN A 116 -18.88 -1.06 -13.62
N THR A 117 -17.78 -1.07 -14.38
CA THR A 117 -16.98 -2.25 -14.68
C THR A 117 -15.63 -2.18 -14.01
N ILE A 118 -14.86 -3.28 -13.99
CA ILE A 118 -13.49 -3.31 -13.48
C ILE A 118 -12.58 -2.50 -14.42
N PRO A 119 -11.95 -1.40 -13.97
CA PRO A 119 -11.10 -0.60 -14.83
C PRO A 119 -9.71 -1.21 -15.00
N THR A 120 -9.04 -0.87 -16.08
CA THR A 120 -7.60 -1.07 -16.23
C THR A 120 -6.83 0.07 -15.55
N LEU A 121 -5.57 -0.16 -15.18
CA LEU A 121 -4.71 0.91 -14.66
C LEU A 121 -4.54 2.04 -15.70
N ALA A 122 -4.46 1.73 -16.99
CA ALA A 122 -4.34 2.72 -18.06
C ALA A 122 -5.55 3.69 -18.08
N GLU A 123 -6.78 3.17 -17.94
CA GLU A 123 -7.99 3.99 -17.87
C GLU A 123 -7.98 4.91 -16.63
N VAL A 124 -7.53 4.39 -15.48
CA VAL A 124 -7.43 5.20 -14.26
C VAL A 124 -6.39 6.30 -14.40
N LEU A 125 -5.20 5.98 -14.94
CA LEU A 125 -4.14 6.98 -15.17
C LEU A 125 -4.60 8.09 -16.12
N ALA A 126 -5.30 7.73 -17.21
CA ALA A 126 -5.88 8.69 -18.15
C ALA A 126 -6.97 9.56 -17.48
N LEU A 127 -7.85 8.94 -16.68
CA LEU A 127 -8.90 9.67 -15.95
C LEU A 127 -8.30 10.64 -14.93
N VAL A 128 -7.31 10.23 -14.15
CA VAL A 128 -6.72 11.08 -13.11
C VAL A 128 -5.85 12.17 -13.73
N GLY A 129 -5.06 11.86 -14.75
CA GLY A 129 -4.30 12.84 -15.54
C GLY A 129 -3.34 13.73 -14.72
N GLY A 130 -2.80 13.22 -13.62
CA GLY A 130 -1.88 13.98 -12.75
C GLY A 130 -2.53 14.96 -11.79
N ARG A 131 -3.86 15.07 -11.76
CA ARG A 131 -4.58 16.09 -10.97
C ARG A 131 -4.52 15.88 -9.45
N VAL A 132 -4.39 14.64 -9.01
CA VAL A 132 -4.22 14.25 -7.60
C VAL A 132 -3.18 13.12 -7.51
N PRO A 133 -2.49 12.98 -6.36
CA PRO A 133 -1.51 11.91 -6.22
C PRO A 133 -2.18 10.53 -6.13
N LEU A 134 -1.47 9.51 -6.65
CA LEU A 134 -1.90 8.11 -6.61
C LEU A 134 -1.03 7.30 -5.65
N MET A 135 -1.66 6.46 -4.84
CA MET A 135 -1.04 5.42 -4.04
C MET A 135 -1.50 4.07 -4.58
N ILE A 136 -0.58 3.28 -5.12
CA ILE A 136 -0.89 2.08 -5.88
C ILE A 136 -0.44 0.86 -5.10
N GLU A 137 -1.41 0.13 -4.51
CA GLU A 137 -1.10 -1.15 -3.89
C GLU A 137 -0.89 -2.24 -4.95
N VAL A 138 0.33 -2.76 -5.00
CA VAL A 138 0.68 -3.86 -5.89
C VAL A 138 0.37 -5.17 -5.19
N LYS A 139 -0.74 -5.82 -5.59
CA LYS A 139 -1.17 -7.13 -5.09
C LYS A 139 -0.34 -8.24 -5.74
N GLY A 140 -0.29 -9.39 -5.07
CA GLY A 140 0.43 -10.55 -5.59
C GLY A 140 1.67 -10.86 -4.78
N GLU A 141 2.13 -12.11 -4.88
CA GLU A 141 3.12 -12.60 -3.93
C GLU A 141 4.51 -12.82 -4.53
N LYS A 142 4.62 -13.27 -5.77
CA LYS A 142 5.90 -13.76 -6.29
C LYS A 142 6.17 -13.42 -7.75
N ASP A 143 5.18 -12.90 -8.48
CA ASP A 143 5.29 -12.69 -9.91
C ASP A 143 5.71 -11.25 -10.24
N PRO A 144 6.94 -11.03 -10.71
CA PRO A 144 7.42 -9.70 -11.08
C PRO A 144 6.73 -9.14 -12.33
N ARG A 145 5.89 -9.93 -13.02
CA ARG A 145 5.21 -9.49 -14.24
C ARG A 145 4.25 -8.33 -13.97
N LEU A 146 3.55 -8.34 -12.82
CA LEU A 146 2.70 -7.21 -12.42
C LEU A 146 3.54 -5.94 -12.25
N CYS A 147 4.65 -6.01 -11.50
CA CYS A 147 5.56 -4.87 -11.33
C CYS A 147 6.06 -4.33 -12.67
N LYS A 148 6.50 -5.24 -13.57
CA LYS A 148 7.00 -4.88 -14.91
C LYS A 148 5.93 -4.26 -15.80
N ARG A 149 4.68 -4.74 -15.73
CA ARG A 149 3.57 -4.20 -16.53
C ARG A 149 3.11 -2.85 -15.99
N ALA A 150 2.93 -2.74 -14.67
CA ALA A 150 2.55 -1.49 -14.02
C ALA A 150 3.61 -0.40 -14.25
N SER A 151 4.89 -0.70 -14.07
CA SER A 151 5.95 0.30 -14.27
C SER A 151 6.01 0.85 -15.69
N ARG A 152 5.70 0.07 -16.73
CA ARG A 152 5.64 0.58 -18.11
C ARG A 152 4.56 1.66 -18.31
N LEU A 153 3.44 1.54 -17.61
CA LEU A 153 2.38 2.56 -17.63
C LEU A 153 2.77 3.78 -16.78
N LEU A 154 3.39 3.53 -15.63
CA LEU A 154 3.77 4.55 -14.67
C LEU A 154 5.00 5.36 -15.11
N ASP A 155 5.93 4.77 -15.89
CA ASP A 155 7.11 5.47 -16.42
C ASP A 155 6.73 6.69 -17.30
N SER A 156 5.55 6.67 -17.93
CA SER A 156 5.03 7.76 -18.77
C SER A 156 3.94 8.61 -18.09
N TYR A 157 3.58 8.30 -16.85
CA TYR A 157 2.53 9.03 -16.14
C TYR A 157 3.07 10.36 -15.57
N PRO A 158 2.47 11.52 -15.91
CA PRO A 158 3.01 12.82 -15.51
C PRO A 158 2.68 13.21 -14.07
N GLY A 159 1.78 12.49 -13.40
CA GLY A 159 1.32 12.81 -12.05
C GLY A 159 2.19 12.22 -10.95
N ALA A 160 2.04 12.76 -9.73
CA ALA A 160 2.66 12.20 -8.54
C ALA A 160 2.05 10.84 -8.20
N PHE A 161 2.90 9.86 -7.91
CA PHE A 161 2.45 8.56 -7.44
C PHE A 161 3.48 7.88 -6.54
N CYS A 162 3.01 6.92 -5.76
CA CYS A 162 3.84 5.96 -5.05
C CYS A 162 3.28 4.56 -5.23
N VAL A 163 4.13 3.57 -4.93
CA VAL A 163 3.73 2.16 -4.90
C VAL A 163 3.80 1.64 -3.47
N GLU A 164 2.85 0.80 -3.08
CA GLU A 164 2.92 0.10 -1.80
C GLU A 164 2.56 -1.38 -1.95
N SER A 165 3.02 -2.19 -1.01
CA SER A 165 2.71 -3.62 -0.97
C SER A 165 2.93 -4.20 0.42
N PHE A 166 2.19 -5.26 0.75
CA PHE A 166 2.49 -6.14 1.89
C PHE A 166 3.74 -6.99 1.65
N SER A 167 4.11 -7.24 0.39
CA SER A 167 5.25 -8.06 0.03
C SER A 167 6.54 -7.24 -0.07
N PRO A 168 7.52 -7.45 0.83
CA PRO A 168 8.82 -6.80 0.72
C PRO A 168 9.60 -7.23 -0.54
N LEU A 169 9.25 -8.35 -1.16
CA LEU A 169 9.87 -8.80 -2.41
C LEU A 169 9.40 -7.98 -3.61
N ILE A 170 8.11 -7.59 -3.65
CA ILE A 170 7.57 -6.65 -4.63
C ILE A 170 8.28 -5.30 -4.50
N LEU A 171 8.38 -4.77 -3.29
CA LEU A 171 9.05 -3.50 -3.03
C LEU A 171 10.55 -3.57 -3.35
N ARG A 172 11.21 -4.72 -3.09
CA ARG A 172 12.59 -4.97 -3.51
C ARG A 172 12.74 -4.91 -5.03
N TRP A 173 11.75 -5.43 -5.77
CA TRP A 173 11.75 -5.32 -7.24
C TRP A 173 11.78 -3.85 -7.66
N PHE A 174 10.89 -3.00 -7.13
CA PHE A 174 10.89 -1.56 -7.43
C PHE A 174 12.17 -0.87 -6.99
N LYS A 175 12.72 -1.22 -5.82
CA LYS A 175 14.03 -0.72 -5.38
C LYS A 175 15.12 -0.96 -6.43
N ASN A 176 15.14 -2.13 -7.04
CA ASN A 176 16.21 -2.53 -7.96
C ASN A 176 15.98 -2.01 -9.40
N TYR A 177 14.74 -1.92 -9.86
CA TYR A 177 14.42 -1.62 -11.25
C TYR A 177 13.77 -0.25 -11.48
N ARG A 178 13.25 0.38 -10.43
CA ARG A 178 12.66 1.74 -10.46
C ARG A 178 13.02 2.48 -9.16
N PRO A 179 14.33 2.74 -8.92
CA PRO A 179 14.78 3.33 -7.65
C PRO A 179 14.23 4.73 -7.38
N SER A 180 13.80 5.46 -8.41
CA SER A 180 13.17 6.78 -8.30
C SER A 180 11.72 6.72 -7.77
N TYR A 181 11.03 5.56 -7.86
CA TYR A 181 9.67 5.45 -7.34
C TYR A 181 9.67 5.50 -5.81
N ALA A 182 8.77 6.30 -5.26
CA ALA A 182 8.42 6.23 -3.86
C ALA A 182 7.74 4.88 -3.57
N ARG A 183 8.20 4.18 -2.53
CA ARG A 183 7.69 2.85 -2.18
C ARG A 183 7.41 2.73 -0.70
N GLY A 184 6.24 2.18 -0.36
CA GLY A 184 5.74 2.02 1.00
C GLY A 184 5.61 0.57 1.42
N GLN A 185 5.99 0.28 2.66
CA GLN A 185 5.71 -1.02 3.26
C GLN A 185 4.35 -1.00 3.95
N LEU A 186 3.39 -1.77 3.41
CA LEU A 186 2.12 -2.05 4.07
C LEU A 186 2.33 -3.05 5.22
N VAL A 187 1.78 -2.72 6.38
CA VAL A 187 1.93 -3.55 7.57
C VAL A 187 0.61 -3.73 8.30
N THR A 188 0.29 -4.98 8.60
CA THR A 188 -0.81 -5.36 9.48
C THR A 188 -0.41 -6.54 10.35
N ARG A 189 -1.23 -6.86 11.34
CA ARG A 189 -1.08 -8.13 12.05
C ARG A 189 -1.79 -9.22 11.24
N VAL A 190 -1.02 -10.17 10.73
CA VAL A 190 -1.59 -11.35 10.07
C VAL A 190 -2.31 -12.20 11.12
N ARG A 191 -3.61 -12.38 10.98
CA ARG A 191 -4.40 -13.25 11.86
C ARG A 191 -4.09 -14.72 11.57
N ALA A 192 -4.37 -15.58 12.56
CA ALA A 192 -4.14 -17.02 12.41
C ALA A 192 -4.98 -17.65 11.29
N SER A 193 -6.17 -17.10 11.03
CA SER A 193 -7.10 -17.51 9.97
C SER A 193 -6.64 -17.15 8.56
N ASP A 194 -5.85 -16.08 8.41
CA ASP A 194 -5.47 -15.54 7.10
C ASP A 194 -4.11 -16.06 6.62
N ARG A 195 -3.65 -17.16 7.22
CA ARG A 195 -2.29 -17.67 7.06
C ARG A 195 -2.14 -18.56 5.84
N SER A 196 -1.59 -18.01 4.80
CA SER A 196 -0.92 -18.80 3.73
C SER A 196 0.60 -18.95 3.95
N GLY A 197 1.15 -18.61 5.12
CA GLY A 197 2.59 -18.58 5.36
C GLY A 197 3.05 -19.10 6.73
N SER A 198 4.36 -19.32 6.89
CA SER A 198 4.99 -19.68 8.15
C SER A 198 4.74 -18.63 9.23
N ARG A 199 4.48 -19.06 10.49
CA ARG A 199 4.35 -18.17 11.66
C ARG A 199 5.54 -17.22 11.80
N PHE A 200 6.74 -17.73 11.49
CA PHE A 200 7.97 -16.96 11.53
C PHE A 200 7.99 -15.84 10.49
N VAL A 201 7.60 -16.10 9.25
CA VAL A 201 7.51 -15.08 8.20
C VAL A 201 6.49 -14.00 8.58
N ASN A 202 5.32 -14.40 9.10
CA ASN A 202 4.29 -13.45 9.56
C ASN A 202 4.78 -12.59 10.73
N PHE A 203 5.60 -13.13 11.63
CA PHE A 203 6.26 -12.37 12.68
C PHE A 203 7.21 -11.32 12.08
N LEU A 204 8.09 -11.71 11.16
CA LEU A 204 9.03 -10.81 10.50
C LEU A 204 8.31 -9.66 9.78
N LEU A 205 7.25 -9.96 9.01
CA LEU A 205 6.44 -8.97 8.30
C LEU A 205 5.73 -8.01 9.27
N SER A 206 5.07 -8.54 10.30
CA SER A 206 4.33 -7.73 11.28
C SER A 206 5.22 -6.79 12.13
N HIS A 207 6.53 -7.06 12.18
CA HIS A 207 7.51 -6.26 12.90
C HIS A 207 8.46 -5.50 11.98
N MET A 208 8.18 -5.48 10.67
CA MET A 208 8.97 -4.79 9.63
C MET A 208 10.43 -5.26 9.53
N LEU A 209 10.76 -6.45 10.05
CA LEU A 209 12.14 -6.97 10.09
C LEU A 209 12.69 -7.31 8.70
N LEU A 210 11.86 -7.23 7.66
CA LEU A 210 12.26 -7.41 6.26
C LEU A 210 12.40 -6.08 5.49
N ASN A 211 12.29 -4.93 6.16
CA ASN A 211 12.45 -3.62 5.51
C ASN A 211 13.85 -3.42 4.90
N PHE A 212 14.88 -4.08 5.42
CA PHE A 212 16.22 -4.04 4.84
C PHE A 212 16.25 -4.51 3.37
N LEU A 213 15.32 -5.36 2.95
CA LEU A 213 15.21 -5.82 1.56
C LEU A 213 14.73 -4.69 0.64
N SER A 214 13.70 -3.99 1.06
CA SER A 214 12.99 -2.97 0.25
C SER A 214 13.49 -1.55 0.50
N ARG A 215 13.95 -1.24 1.72
CA ARG A 215 14.27 0.13 2.18
C ARG A 215 13.16 1.09 1.77
N PRO A 216 11.97 0.99 2.39
CA PRO A 216 10.81 1.77 1.98
C PRO A 216 11.01 3.26 2.28
N ASP A 217 10.40 4.13 1.47
CA ASP A 217 10.39 5.58 1.68
C ASP A 217 9.35 5.99 2.73
N PHE A 218 8.29 5.18 2.90
CA PHE A 218 7.25 5.37 3.91
C PHE A 218 6.72 4.03 4.43
N ILE A 219 6.02 4.09 5.56
CA ILE A 219 5.29 2.95 6.13
C ILE A 219 3.80 3.22 6.11
N SER A 220 2.99 2.19 5.82
CA SER A 220 1.53 2.28 5.76
C SER A 220 0.94 1.22 6.69
N VAL A 221 0.36 1.64 7.83
CA VAL A 221 0.02 0.74 8.92
C VAL A 221 -1.49 0.67 9.16
N ASN A 222 -1.98 -0.51 9.53
CA ASN A 222 -3.34 -0.64 9.99
C ASN A 222 -3.55 0.12 11.30
N GLY A 223 -4.59 0.97 11.35
CA GLY A 223 -4.86 1.88 12.44
C GLY A 223 -4.95 1.23 13.83
N LEU A 224 -5.35 -0.05 13.91
CA LEU A 224 -5.41 -0.81 15.15
C LEU A 224 -4.02 -1.08 15.78
N TYR A 225 -2.96 -0.94 14.98
CA TYR A 225 -1.59 -1.29 15.41
C TYR A 225 -0.62 -0.11 15.37
N ARG A 226 -1.10 1.11 15.02
CA ARG A 226 -0.26 2.30 14.81
C ARG A 226 0.60 2.72 16.02
N SER A 227 0.17 2.38 17.23
CA SER A 227 0.88 2.70 18.47
C SER A 227 2.00 1.72 18.84
N ARG A 228 2.30 0.72 18.01
CA ARG A 228 3.38 -0.22 18.31
C ARG A 228 4.75 0.47 18.31
N PRO A 229 5.67 0.07 19.21
CA PRO A 229 6.98 0.70 19.35
C PRO A 229 7.78 0.78 18.06
N ALA A 230 7.76 -0.28 17.24
CA ALA A 230 8.46 -0.30 15.96
C ALA A 230 7.99 0.81 14.99
N PHE A 231 6.68 1.06 14.91
CA PHE A 231 6.11 2.10 14.05
C PHE A 231 6.40 3.49 14.60
N LEU A 232 6.26 3.68 15.92
CA LEU A 232 6.60 4.94 16.57
C LEU A 232 8.10 5.26 16.43
N LEU A 233 8.96 4.25 16.47
CA LEU A 233 10.40 4.40 16.24
C LEU A 233 10.66 4.89 14.80
N CYS A 234 10.05 4.25 13.79
CA CYS A 234 10.16 4.70 12.42
C CYS A 234 9.63 6.12 12.23
N LEU A 235 8.44 6.43 12.74
CA LEU A 235 7.79 7.73 12.57
C LEU A 235 8.54 8.85 13.29
N LYS A 236 8.88 8.65 14.59
CA LYS A 236 9.38 9.73 15.45
C LYS A 236 10.91 9.85 15.46
N LEU A 237 11.62 8.71 15.52
CA LEU A 237 13.07 8.71 15.58
C LEU A 237 13.69 8.73 14.18
N LEU A 238 13.26 7.83 13.30
CA LEU A 238 13.78 7.73 11.94
C LEU A 238 13.10 8.72 10.96
N ARG A 239 12.10 9.49 11.43
CA ARG A 239 11.34 10.49 10.66
C ARG A 239 10.80 9.96 9.33
N THR A 240 10.47 8.66 9.29
CA THR A 240 9.88 8.01 8.14
C THR A 240 8.44 8.49 7.96
N PRO A 241 8.04 9.01 6.80
CA PRO A 241 6.63 9.31 6.53
C PRO A 241 5.75 8.10 6.82
N GLY A 242 4.60 8.34 7.46
CA GLY A 242 3.69 7.26 7.86
C GLY A 242 2.25 7.50 7.44
N PHE A 243 1.60 6.46 6.90
CA PHE A 243 0.17 6.43 6.60
C PHE A 243 -0.56 5.47 7.52
N VAL A 244 -1.80 5.82 7.86
CA VAL A 244 -2.70 4.94 8.61
C VAL A 244 -3.90 4.60 7.75
N TRP A 245 -4.21 3.31 7.64
CA TRP A 245 -5.39 2.76 6.96
C TRP A 245 -6.15 1.79 7.87
N THR A 246 -7.45 1.66 7.77
CA THR A 246 -8.34 2.55 7.08
C THR A 246 -9.03 3.40 8.13
N VAL A 247 -8.99 4.72 7.98
CA VAL A 247 -9.64 5.67 8.88
C VAL A 247 -11.09 5.85 8.43
N ARG A 248 -12.05 5.61 9.35
CA ARG A 248 -13.48 5.52 9.02
C ARG A 248 -14.36 6.59 9.65
N ASN A 249 -13.78 7.47 10.47
CA ASN A 249 -14.54 8.52 11.14
C ASN A 249 -13.65 9.72 11.49
N LYS A 250 -14.28 10.86 11.75
CA LYS A 250 -13.60 12.13 12.02
C LYS A 250 -12.77 12.12 13.31
N ARG A 251 -13.21 11.38 14.33
CA ARG A 251 -12.47 11.27 15.61
C ARG A 251 -11.11 10.61 15.41
N ASP A 252 -11.09 9.45 14.75
CA ASP A 252 -9.86 8.72 14.45
C ASP A 252 -8.95 9.53 13.51
N TYR A 253 -9.55 10.22 12.54
CA TYR A 253 -8.82 11.12 11.65
C TYR A 253 -8.05 12.19 12.43
N VAL A 254 -8.75 12.93 13.30
CA VAL A 254 -8.13 13.99 14.11
C VAL A 254 -7.02 13.41 15.01
N THR A 255 -7.25 12.24 15.60
CA THR A 255 -6.25 11.56 16.43
C THR A 255 -5.00 11.18 15.62
N CYS A 256 -5.18 10.53 14.45
CA CYS A 256 -4.06 10.15 13.59
C CYS A 256 -3.25 11.39 13.14
N ARG A 257 -3.93 12.48 12.76
CA ARG A 257 -3.26 13.74 12.37
C ARG A 257 -2.44 14.35 13.50
N LYS A 258 -2.97 14.37 14.73
CA LYS A 258 -2.23 14.84 15.93
C LYS A 258 -1.01 13.98 16.24
N GLU A 259 -1.08 12.68 15.98
CA GLU A 259 0.03 11.75 16.15
C GLU A 259 1.10 11.87 15.04
N GLY A 260 0.85 12.65 13.97
CA GLY A 260 1.77 12.87 12.85
C GLY A 260 1.58 11.92 11.67
N TRP A 261 0.45 11.16 11.62
CA TRP A 261 0.14 10.26 10.52
C TRP A 261 -0.59 10.97 9.38
N MET A 262 -0.29 10.62 8.15
CA MET A 262 -1.16 10.81 6.99
C MET A 262 -2.23 9.71 6.97
N THR A 263 -3.35 9.96 6.27
CA THR A 263 -4.51 9.06 6.39
C THR A 263 -5.00 8.54 5.04
N ILE A 264 -5.29 7.25 5.02
CA ILE A 264 -6.08 6.61 3.97
C ILE A 264 -7.46 6.36 4.58
N PHE A 265 -8.47 7.03 4.05
CA PHE A 265 -9.81 7.13 4.65
C PHE A 265 -10.91 6.53 3.77
N GLU A 266 -12.01 6.11 4.39
CA GLU A 266 -13.25 5.68 3.70
C GLU A 266 -14.49 6.01 4.54
N LYS A 267 -15.68 6.06 3.93
CA LYS A 267 -16.99 6.23 4.57
C LYS A 267 -17.23 7.58 5.25
N PHE A 268 -16.33 8.53 5.15
CA PHE A 268 -16.51 9.92 5.58
C PHE A 268 -15.62 10.83 4.73
N ARG A 269 -15.75 12.14 4.87
CA ARG A 269 -14.84 13.12 4.25
C ARG A 269 -14.10 13.87 5.34
N PRO A 270 -12.74 13.83 5.37
CA PRO A 270 -11.92 14.51 6.37
C PRO A 270 -11.94 16.04 6.22
#